data_21f137069c5df7ce7295473982ee030a
#
_entry.id   21f137069c5df7ce7295473982ee030a
#
_cell.length_a   1.000
_cell.length_b   1.000
_cell.length_c   1.000
_cell.angle_alpha   90.00
_cell.angle_beta   90.00
_cell.angle_gamma   90.00
#
_symmetry.space_group_name_H-M   'P 1'
#
loop_
_entity.id
_entity.type
_entity.pdbx_description
1 polymer ?
#
loop_
_entity_poly.entity_id
_entity_poly.type
_entity_poly.pdbx_seq_one_letter_code
_entity_poly.pdbx_strand_id
1 'polypeptide(L)'
;LLLFILAIGGAARIWLSLVDDGIYWPDEVYQSLEPAHRLVFGPGLVSWEYGLGARTWALPGLIAALFWLCQAVGLDDPRQYLVTVRFAMCALAMATAWAGYLLARRLGSEPLFAASGAGVFALAGPAVYFGPKALSETASALPIVLGLALALSPQATRRDRILGAALLCVATIVRLHNAVFCLALLAVWVGQRRWRVLADALVVMGAGALALGTLDKLTWGDWFQSAVLYLRFTFVMRGGPVTGDSPATYYLEMFARSMPLVTAVAAALAIAGVLRARSLAAVVAIFLLAHFVTPNKAYRYVIVAIPLIGALAGIGLQVIHDRWSPRMSLAAAALLVATCVWSLATMRTLTFGDIGPYEKTRATDSAFDDVGPVNRLLIVASRQPDLCGLRVETHHLTWIGGYSYFHRSAPLYSAAGPDRSSGLYNFIITSTAETAGNPVADDGGFVLRRLGAGPCTPDPSYDPRLPGYDDIRQGLGR
;
A
#
# COMPACT_ATOMS: atom_id res chain seq x y z
N LEU A 1 14.76 13.25 20.24
CA LEU A 1 14.19 13.59 18.92
C LEU A 1 13.46 12.39 18.31
N LEU A 2 14.12 11.21 18.16
CA LEU A 2 13.48 10.03 17.50
C LEU A 2 12.14 9.67 18.14
N LEU A 3 12.08 9.49 19.45
CA LEU A 3 10.84 9.15 20.16
C LEU A 3 9.72 10.17 19.93
N PHE A 4 10.07 11.45 19.89
CA PHE A 4 9.13 12.53 19.61
C PHE A 4 8.59 12.45 18.18
N ILE A 5 9.47 12.25 17.19
CA ILE A 5 9.09 12.05 15.78
C ILE A 5 8.16 10.83 15.63
N LEU A 6 8.52 9.70 16.27
CA LEU A 6 7.72 8.49 16.21
C LEU A 6 6.36 8.66 16.90
N ALA A 7 6.33 9.37 18.04
CA ALA A 7 5.06 9.65 18.75
C ALA A 7 4.11 10.50 17.91
N ILE A 8 4.59 11.59 17.29
CA ILE A 8 3.76 12.44 16.41
C ILE A 8 3.30 11.66 15.19
N GLY A 9 4.24 10.98 14.50
CA GLY A 9 3.90 10.19 13.31
C GLY A 9 2.96 9.03 13.61
N GLY A 10 3.08 8.39 14.76
CA GLY A 10 2.17 7.36 15.27
C GLY A 10 0.79 7.92 15.57
N ALA A 11 0.71 9.02 16.33
CA ALA A 11 -0.55 9.69 16.65
C ALA A 11 -1.31 10.14 15.40
N ALA A 12 -0.61 10.69 14.39
CA ALA A 12 -1.21 11.08 13.12
C ALA A 12 -1.81 9.89 12.37
N ARG A 13 -1.12 8.74 12.34
CA ARG A 13 -1.62 7.51 11.70
C ARG A 13 -2.79 6.89 12.46
N ILE A 14 -2.75 6.87 13.78
CA ILE A 14 -3.86 6.41 14.62
C ILE A 14 -5.09 7.29 14.37
N TRP A 15 -4.91 8.61 14.39
CA TRP A 15 -5.99 9.54 14.07
C TRP A 15 -6.57 9.26 12.67
N LEU A 16 -5.72 9.13 11.65
CA LEU A 16 -6.15 8.83 10.28
C LEU A 16 -6.92 7.51 10.21
N SER A 17 -6.47 6.47 10.94
CA SER A 17 -7.14 5.16 10.99
C SER A 17 -8.57 5.23 11.54
N LEU A 18 -8.88 6.24 12.35
CA LEU A 18 -10.19 6.42 12.99
C LEU A 18 -11.13 7.31 12.19
N VAL A 19 -10.60 8.23 11.36
CA VAL A 19 -11.40 9.25 10.68
C VAL A 19 -11.45 9.12 9.16
N ASP A 20 -10.55 8.34 8.57
CA ASP A 20 -10.45 8.15 7.11
C ASP A 20 -10.97 6.77 6.72
N ASP A 21 -12.16 6.71 6.18
CA ASP A 21 -12.74 5.52 5.56
C ASP A 21 -12.55 5.52 4.03
N GLY A 22 -11.74 6.45 3.53
CA GLY A 22 -11.46 6.62 2.12
C GLY A 22 -10.61 5.51 1.52
N ILE A 23 -10.82 5.26 0.24
CA ILE A 23 -10.08 4.31 -0.59
C ILE A 23 -9.59 5.08 -1.80
N TYR A 24 -8.33 5.51 -1.76
CA TYR A 24 -7.74 6.18 -2.92
C TYR A 24 -7.22 5.17 -3.96
N TRP A 25 -6.68 4.03 -3.51
CA TRP A 25 -6.29 2.93 -4.39
C TRP A 25 -7.10 1.66 -4.09
N PRO A 26 -7.81 1.12 -5.09
CA PRO A 26 -8.64 -0.08 -4.95
C PRO A 26 -7.87 -1.32 -4.48
N ASP A 27 -6.57 -1.36 -4.74
CA ASP A 27 -5.69 -2.47 -4.34
C ASP A 27 -5.65 -2.72 -2.83
N GLU A 28 -5.88 -1.68 -2.00
CA GLU A 28 -6.05 -1.84 -0.54
C GLU A 28 -7.18 -2.81 -0.22
N VAL A 29 -8.28 -2.69 -0.94
CA VAL A 29 -9.46 -3.54 -0.76
C VAL A 29 -9.27 -4.85 -1.51
N TYR A 30 -9.13 -4.80 -2.83
CA TYR A 30 -9.26 -5.96 -3.70
C TYR A 30 -8.02 -6.83 -3.80
N GLN A 31 -6.85 -6.36 -3.35
CA GLN A 31 -5.65 -7.18 -3.22
C GLN A 31 -5.33 -7.57 -1.78
N SER A 32 -6.09 -7.09 -0.79
CA SER A 32 -5.78 -7.33 0.63
C SER A 32 -7.01 -7.63 1.48
N LEU A 33 -7.90 -6.64 1.68
CA LEU A 33 -9.04 -6.75 2.60
C LEU A 33 -10.11 -7.73 2.10
N GLU A 34 -10.52 -7.59 0.85
CA GLU A 34 -11.60 -8.38 0.27
C GLU A 34 -11.27 -9.88 0.16
N PRO A 35 -10.07 -10.29 -0.32
CA PRO A 35 -9.68 -11.70 -0.27
C PRO A 35 -9.64 -12.25 1.15
N ALA A 36 -9.14 -11.47 2.12
CA ALA A 36 -9.11 -11.86 3.53
C ALA A 36 -10.53 -12.00 4.13
N HIS A 37 -11.41 -11.03 3.84
CA HIS A 37 -12.80 -11.04 4.27
C HIS A 37 -13.54 -12.27 3.72
N ARG A 38 -13.37 -12.55 2.44
CA ARG A 38 -13.98 -13.71 1.77
C ARG A 38 -13.50 -15.03 2.37
N LEU A 39 -12.24 -15.12 2.76
CA LEU A 39 -11.68 -16.33 3.39
C LEU A 39 -12.28 -16.59 4.77
N VAL A 40 -12.60 -15.55 5.55
CA VAL A 40 -13.07 -15.66 6.94
C VAL A 40 -14.60 -15.68 7.03
N PHE A 41 -15.26 -14.78 6.28
CA PHE A 41 -16.70 -14.52 6.41
C PHE A 41 -17.54 -15.06 5.24
N GLY A 42 -16.93 -15.46 4.12
CA GLY A 42 -17.59 -16.04 2.94
C GLY A 42 -17.94 -15.06 1.84
N PRO A 43 -18.77 -13.99 2.06
CA PRO A 43 -19.08 -13.03 1.00
C PRO A 43 -17.86 -12.20 0.60
N GLY A 44 -17.75 -11.87 -0.70
CA GLY A 44 -16.66 -11.01 -1.19
C GLY A 44 -16.69 -10.84 -2.69
N LEU A 45 -16.33 -9.64 -3.16
CA LEU A 45 -16.05 -9.40 -4.59
C LEU A 45 -14.74 -10.09 -4.98
N VAL A 46 -14.66 -10.53 -6.22
CA VAL A 46 -13.52 -11.29 -6.75
C VAL A 46 -12.77 -10.45 -7.76
N SER A 47 -11.59 -9.97 -7.38
CA SER A 47 -10.68 -9.36 -8.34
C SER A 47 -10.02 -10.43 -9.22
N TRP A 48 -9.59 -10.03 -10.41
CA TRP A 48 -8.94 -10.95 -11.34
C TRP A 48 -7.67 -11.58 -10.74
N GLU A 49 -6.94 -10.84 -9.93
CA GLU A 49 -5.73 -11.34 -9.27
C GLU A 49 -6.00 -12.56 -8.39
N TYR A 50 -7.10 -12.51 -7.63
CA TYR A 50 -7.49 -13.60 -6.71
C TYR A 50 -8.46 -14.60 -7.33
N GLY A 51 -9.05 -14.28 -8.47
CA GLY A 51 -9.80 -15.26 -9.25
C GLY A 51 -8.91 -16.13 -10.14
N LEU A 52 -7.82 -15.56 -10.66
CA LEU A 52 -6.88 -16.25 -11.55
C LEU A 52 -5.60 -16.73 -10.87
N GLY A 53 -5.30 -16.25 -9.67
CA GLY A 53 -4.11 -16.63 -8.92
C GLY A 53 -2.85 -15.85 -9.29
N ALA A 54 -2.96 -14.57 -9.62
CA ALA A 54 -1.85 -13.70 -10.00
C ALA A 54 -1.19 -12.96 -8.82
N ARG A 55 -1.60 -13.26 -7.59
CA ARG A 55 -1.04 -12.68 -6.36
C ARG A 55 -0.82 -13.74 -5.30
N THR A 56 0.15 -13.51 -4.42
CA THR A 56 0.39 -14.38 -3.27
C THR A 56 -0.65 -14.14 -2.18
N TRP A 57 -0.95 -15.17 -1.39
CA TRP A 57 -1.80 -15.08 -0.20
C TRP A 57 -1.07 -14.54 1.03
N ALA A 58 0.19 -14.11 0.91
CA ALA A 58 0.98 -13.71 2.09
C ALA A 58 0.31 -12.60 2.90
N LEU A 59 -0.02 -11.46 2.29
CA LEU A 59 -0.66 -10.36 3.01
C LEU A 59 -2.14 -10.63 3.32
N PRO A 60 -2.99 -11.06 2.38
CA PRO A 60 -4.37 -11.39 2.70
C PRO A 60 -4.50 -12.49 3.75
N GLY A 61 -3.61 -13.49 3.76
CA GLY A 61 -3.59 -14.53 4.78
C GLY A 61 -3.31 -13.99 6.19
N LEU A 62 -2.38 -13.04 6.32
CA LEU A 62 -2.11 -12.35 7.59
C LEU A 62 -3.31 -11.50 8.04
N ILE A 63 -3.95 -10.79 7.12
CA ILE A 63 -5.16 -10.00 7.40
C ILE A 63 -6.33 -10.93 7.78
N ALA A 64 -6.49 -12.06 7.08
CA ALA A 64 -7.49 -13.07 7.42
C ALA A 64 -7.29 -13.63 8.84
N ALA A 65 -6.05 -13.88 9.25
CA ALA A 65 -5.73 -14.27 10.62
C ALA A 65 -6.15 -13.19 11.64
N LEU A 66 -5.95 -11.90 11.32
CA LEU A 66 -6.44 -10.80 12.17
C LEU A 66 -7.98 -10.76 12.21
N PHE A 67 -8.66 -10.92 11.08
CA PHE A 67 -10.12 -10.99 11.04
C PHE A 67 -10.66 -12.17 11.84
N TRP A 68 -10.04 -13.33 11.70
CA TRP A 68 -10.40 -14.51 12.49
C TRP A 68 -10.21 -14.28 14.00
N LEU A 69 -9.10 -13.64 14.41
CA LEU A 69 -8.89 -13.26 15.81
C LEU A 69 -9.94 -12.26 16.30
N CYS A 70 -10.28 -11.25 15.50
CA CYS A 70 -11.34 -10.31 15.83
C CYS A 70 -12.68 -11.05 16.02
N GLN A 71 -13.05 -11.93 15.10
CA GLN A 71 -14.26 -12.75 15.19
C GLN A 71 -14.26 -13.61 16.45
N ALA A 72 -13.13 -14.26 16.78
CA ALA A 72 -13.00 -15.12 17.96
C ALA A 72 -13.19 -14.39 19.30
N VAL A 73 -12.96 -13.06 19.33
CA VAL A 73 -13.18 -12.22 20.52
C VAL A 73 -14.44 -11.34 20.43
N GLY A 74 -15.30 -11.58 19.43
CA GLY A 74 -16.57 -10.86 19.24
C GLY A 74 -16.43 -9.45 18.65
N LEU A 75 -15.35 -9.17 17.94
CA LEU A 75 -15.10 -7.92 17.21
C LEU A 75 -15.34 -8.13 15.70
N ASP A 76 -16.54 -8.53 15.33
CA ASP A 76 -16.92 -8.90 13.96
C ASP A 76 -17.62 -7.75 13.18
N ASP A 77 -17.87 -6.61 13.81
CA ASP A 77 -18.34 -5.41 13.10
C ASP A 77 -17.25 -4.85 12.20
N PRO A 78 -17.59 -4.42 10.95
CA PRO A 78 -16.62 -3.85 9.99
C PRO A 78 -15.74 -2.75 10.57
N ARG A 79 -16.29 -1.85 11.37
CA ARG A 79 -15.49 -0.78 11.99
C ARG A 79 -14.40 -1.33 12.91
N GLN A 80 -14.69 -2.43 13.62
CA GLN A 80 -13.77 -3.01 14.60
C GLN A 80 -12.61 -3.74 13.90
N TYR A 81 -12.91 -4.68 13.00
CA TYR A 81 -11.87 -5.45 12.37
C TYR A 81 -11.04 -4.62 11.35
N LEU A 82 -11.65 -3.63 10.64
CA LEU A 82 -10.91 -2.75 9.75
C LEU A 82 -9.94 -1.84 10.52
N VAL A 83 -10.38 -1.26 11.64
CA VAL A 83 -9.51 -0.44 12.51
C VAL A 83 -8.37 -1.30 13.09
N THR A 84 -8.64 -2.56 13.45
CA THR A 84 -7.60 -3.50 13.93
C THR A 84 -6.52 -3.71 12.86
N VAL A 85 -6.90 -3.94 11.60
CA VAL A 85 -5.94 -4.05 10.49
C VAL A 85 -5.16 -2.74 10.28
N ARG A 86 -5.85 -1.60 10.29
CA ARG A 86 -5.22 -0.27 10.16
C ARG A 86 -4.20 -0.02 11.26
N PHE A 87 -4.48 -0.40 12.51
CA PHE A 87 -3.54 -0.28 13.62
C PHE A 87 -2.32 -1.19 13.45
N ALA A 88 -2.51 -2.42 12.96
CA ALA A 88 -1.40 -3.32 12.65
C ALA A 88 -0.50 -2.71 11.54
N MET A 89 -1.10 -2.13 10.51
CA MET A 89 -0.37 -1.43 9.44
C MET A 89 0.35 -0.19 9.96
N CYS A 90 -0.25 0.58 10.87
CA CYS A 90 0.41 1.71 11.54
C CYS A 90 1.62 1.26 12.35
N ALA A 91 1.53 0.15 13.07
CA ALA A 91 2.66 -0.42 13.82
C ALA A 91 3.81 -0.80 12.86
N LEU A 92 3.51 -1.45 11.73
CA LEU A 92 4.49 -1.76 10.69
C LEU A 92 5.13 -0.50 10.10
N ALA A 93 4.33 0.54 9.83
CA ALA A 93 4.83 1.81 9.32
C ALA A 93 5.75 2.52 10.33
N MET A 94 5.41 2.51 11.62
CA MET A 94 6.27 3.09 12.66
C MET A 94 7.55 2.28 12.86
N ALA A 95 7.47 0.94 12.80
CA ALA A 95 8.65 0.08 12.81
C ALA A 95 9.54 0.32 11.57
N THR A 96 8.93 0.64 10.40
CA THR A 96 9.67 1.05 9.19
C THR A 96 10.43 2.37 9.39
N ALA A 97 9.80 3.37 10.02
CA ALA A 97 10.49 4.63 10.35
C ALA A 97 11.68 4.39 11.31
N TRP A 98 11.49 3.55 12.32
CA TRP A 98 12.56 3.13 13.22
C TRP A 98 13.66 2.35 12.49
N ALA A 99 13.31 1.44 11.56
CA ALA A 99 14.28 0.73 10.74
C ALA A 99 15.08 1.68 9.83
N GLY A 100 14.46 2.76 9.31
CA GLY A 100 15.14 3.85 8.59
C GLY A 100 16.17 4.57 9.46
N TYR A 101 15.83 4.86 10.71
CA TYR A 101 16.78 5.36 11.70
C TYR A 101 17.94 4.39 11.89
N LEU A 102 17.67 3.11 12.12
CA LEU A 102 18.72 2.09 12.29
C LEU A 102 19.61 1.98 11.06
N LEU A 103 19.05 2.04 9.86
CA LEU A 103 19.79 2.00 8.60
C LEU A 103 20.80 3.16 8.54
N ALA A 104 20.35 4.38 8.81
CA ALA A 104 21.25 5.55 8.84
C ALA A 104 22.31 5.43 9.93
N ARG A 105 21.94 4.98 11.13
CA ARG A 105 22.88 4.73 12.25
C ARG A 105 23.95 3.70 11.88
N ARG A 106 23.55 2.56 11.31
CA ARG A 106 24.47 1.49 10.91
C ARG A 106 25.41 1.89 9.77
N LEU A 107 25.03 2.91 8.99
CA LEU A 107 25.88 3.50 7.95
C LEU A 107 26.65 4.73 8.41
N GLY A 108 26.70 4.97 9.74
CA GLY A 108 27.59 5.92 10.38
C GLY A 108 27.04 7.34 10.52
N SER A 109 25.73 7.51 10.56
CA SER A 109 25.10 8.79 10.92
C SER A 109 24.92 8.88 12.43
N GLU A 110 25.09 10.05 13.02
CA GLU A 110 24.83 10.32 14.44
C GLU A 110 23.32 10.25 14.78
N PRO A 111 22.96 10.03 16.08
CA PRO A 111 21.56 9.85 16.48
C PRO A 111 20.64 10.98 16.03
N LEU A 112 21.09 12.22 16.10
CA LEU A 112 20.31 13.42 15.73
C LEU A 112 19.97 13.39 14.23
N PHE A 113 20.96 13.18 13.38
CA PHE A 113 20.82 13.23 11.94
C PHE A 113 20.05 12.00 11.40
N ALA A 114 20.32 10.82 11.98
CA ALA A 114 19.57 9.61 11.68
C ALA A 114 18.07 9.77 12.03
N ALA A 115 17.76 10.40 13.17
CA ALA A 115 16.39 10.68 13.59
C ALA A 115 15.71 11.70 12.67
N SER A 116 16.43 12.77 12.26
CA SER A 116 15.91 13.74 11.29
C SER A 116 15.58 13.08 9.95
N GLY A 117 16.45 12.18 9.47
CA GLY A 117 16.20 11.39 8.26
C GLY A 117 15.00 10.46 8.39
N ALA A 118 14.85 9.76 9.53
CA ALA A 118 13.67 8.92 9.80
C ALA A 118 12.37 9.73 9.81
N GLY A 119 12.44 11.02 10.16
CA GLY A 119 11.33 11.96 10.11
C GLY A 119 10.69 12.07 8.74
N VAL A 120 11.43 11.86 7.66
CA VAL A 120 10.90 11.89 6.28
C VAL A 120 9.78 10.85 6.10
N PHE A 121 9.97 9.62 6.55
CA PHE A 121 8.91 8.60 6.49
C PHE A 121 7.90 8.72 7.62
N ALA A 122 8.34 9.15 8.80
CA ALA A 122 7.45 9.24 9.96
C ALA A 122 6.41 10.35 9.82
N LEU A 123 6.77 11.50 9.21
CA LEU A 123 5.98 12.74 9.26
C LEU A 123 5.53 13.27 7.88
N ALA A 124 6.17 12.87 6.75
CA ALA A 124 5.73 13.37 5.46
C ALA A 124 4.31 12.89 5.12
N GLY A 125 3.45 13.80 4.67
CA GLY A 125 2.03 13.56 4.43
C GLY A 125 1.72 12.28 3.64
N PRO A 126 2.34 12.03 2.48
CA PRO A 126 2.12 10.80 1.73
C PRO A 126 2.47 9.52 2.53
N ALA A 127 3.59 9.52 3.24
CA ALA A 127 4.00 8.38 4.05
C ALA A 127 3.07 8.15 5.27
N VAL A 128 2.51 9.22 5.82
CA VAL A 128 1.48 9.13 6.87
C VAL A 128 0.19 8.58 6.31
N TYR A 129 -0.26 9.09 5.16
CA TYR A 129 -1.47 8.64 4.47
C TYR A 129 -1.45 7.15 4.15
N PHE A 130 -0.35 6.66 3.58
CA PHE A 130 -0.20 5.23 3.25
C PHE A 130 0.04 4.34 4.48
N GLY A 131 0.38 4.91 5.63
CA GLY A 131 0.70 4.17 6.84
C GLY A 131 -0.36 3.16 7.27
N PRO A 132 -1.63 3.53 7.45
CA PRO A 132 -2.73 2.64 7.85
C PRO A 132 -3.29 1.79 6.71
N LYS A 133 -2.95 2.09 5.44
CA LYS A 133 -3.52 1.40 4.29
C LYS A 133 -2.99 -0.03 4.16
N ALA A 134 -3.90 -1.00 3.95
CA ALA A 134 -3.57 -2.41 3.83
C ALA A 134 -2.97 -2.75 2.46
N LEU A 135 -1.88 -2.08 2.11
CA LEU A 135 -1.16 -2.23 0.86
C LEU A 135 0.09 -3.10 1.04
N SER A 136 0.36 -3.97 0.08
CA SER A 136 1.56 -4.82 0.07
C SER A 136 2.86 -4.01 0.07
N GLU A 137 2.84 -2.81 -0.50
CA GLU A 137 3.95 -1.85 -0.49
C GLU A 137 4.28 -1.37 0.92
N THR A 138 3.26 -0.98 1.68
CA THR A 138 3.42 -0.53 3.07
C THR A 138 3.85 -1.70 3.97
N ALA A 139 3.22 -2.88 3.80
CA ALA A 139 3.54 -4.07 4.59
C ALA A 139 4.97 -4.57 4.35
N SER A 140 5.48 -4.48 3.12
CA SER A 140 6.82 -4.95 2.77
C SER A 140 7.94 -3.94 3.07
N ALA A 141 7.61 -2.69 3.39
CA ALA A 141 8.62 -1.65 3.64
C ALA A 141 9.53 -1.97 4.84
N LEU A 142 8.95 -2.48 5.93
CA LEU A 142 9.73 -2.87 7.11
C LEU A 142 10.82 -3.91 6.81
N PRO A 143 10.49 -5.09 6.25
CA PRO A 143 11.52 -6.09 5.96
C PRO A 143 12.54 -5.60 4.93
N ILE A 144 12.19 -4.71 4.00
CA ILE A 144 13.16 -4.11 3.08
C ILE A 144 14.15 -3.23 3.82
N VAL A 145 13.67 -2.24 4.58
CA VAL A 145 14.53 -1.26 5.25
C VAL A 145 15.40 -1.93 6.31
N LEU A 146 14.84 -2.83 7.11
CA LEU A 146 15.57 -3.60 8.11
C LEU A 146 16.56 -4.56 7.46
N GLY A 147 16.16 -5.23 6.39
CA GLY A 147 17.03 -6.12 5.61
C GLY A 147 18.27 -5.39 5.08
N LEU A 148 18.07 -4.20 4.50
CA LEU A 148 19.17 -3.37 4.01
C LEU A 148 20.03 -2.82 5.16
N ALA A 149 19.45 -2.48 6.32
CA ALA A 149 20.19 -2.05 7.51
C ALA A 149 21.13 -3.15 8.04
N LEU A 150 20.69 -4.41 7.97
CA LEU A 150 21.51 -5.57 8.32
C LEU A 150 22.58 -5.86 7.27
N ALA A 151 22.19 -5.91 5.99
CA ALA A 151 23.04 -6.38 4.90
C ALA A 151 24.15 -5.39 4.50
N LEU A 152 23.87 -4.07 4.54
CA LEU A 152 24.76 -3.02 4.03
C LEU A 152 25.69 -2.42 5.09
N SER A 153 25.49 -2.73 6.38
CA SER A 153 26.37 -2.21 7.45
C SER A 153 27.82 -2.60 7.21
N PRO A 154 28.80 -1.68 7.38
CA PRO A 154 30.21 -2.00 7.33
C PRO A 154 30.63 -3.07 8.36
N GLN A 155 29.98 -3.08 9.54
CA GLN A 155 30.23 -4.04 10.63
C GLN A 155 29.33 -5.29 10.51
N ALA A 156 28.56 -5.46 9.42
CA ALA A 156 27.68 -6.60 9.25
C ALA A 156 28.43 -7.94 9.37
N THR A 157 27.97 -8.78 10.27
CA THR A 157 28.44 -10.16 10.41
C THR A 157 27.87 -11.02 9.26
N ARG A 158 28.33 -12.26 9.12
CA ARG A 158 27.73 -13.23 8.20
C ARG A 158 26.24 -13.43 8.51
N ARG A 159 25.89 -13.53 9.80
CA ARG A 159 24.51 -13.67 10.27
C ARG A 159 23.65 -12.47 9.86
N ASP A 160 24.15 -11.23 10.06
CA ASP A 160 23.41 -10.03 9.65
C ASP A 160 23.09 -10.05 8.16
N ARG A 161 24.04 -10.44 7.31
CA ARG A 161 23.83 -10.49 5.85
C ARG A 161 22.84 -11.57 5.43
N ILE A 162 22.89 -12.74 6.07
CA ILE A 162 21.92 -13.82 5.86
C ILE A 162 20.52 -13.36 6.27
N LEU A 163 20.37 -12.80 7.48
CA LEU A 163 19.09 -12.27 7.95
C LEU A 163 18.57 -11.12 7.06
N GLY A 164 19.48 -10.24 6.62
CA GLY A 164 19.14 -9.17 5.70
C GLY A 164 18.60 -9.69 4.37
N ALA A 165 19.26 -10.69 3.77
CA ALA A 165 18.77 -11.35 2.55
C ALA A 165 17.44 -12.06 2.78
N ALA A 166 17.26 -12.75 3.90
CA ALA A 166 16.00 -13.42 4.25
C ALA A 166 14.83 -12.43 4.40
N LEU A 167 15.06 -11.27 5.02
CA LEU A 167 14.04 -10.21 5.11
C LEU A 167 13.65 -9.67 3.73
N LEU A 168 14.60 -9.54 2.79
CA LEU A 168 14.26 -9.16 1.40
C LEU A 168 13.46 -10.25 0.70
N CYS A 169 13.70 -11.53 0.99
CA CYS A 169 12.86 -12.61 0.50
C CYS A 169 11.43 -12.53 1.06
N VAL A 170 11.27 -12.26 2.36
CA VAL A 170 9.94 -12.01 2.97
C VAL A 170 9.23 -10.87 2.25
N ALA A 171 9.92 -9.76 2.00
CA ALA A 171 9.37 -8.64 1.25
C ALA A 171 8.94 -9.04 -0.17
N THR A 172 9.72 -9.91 -0.84
CA THR A 172 9.41 -10.43 -2.18
C THR A 172 8.19 -11.35 -2.17
N ILE A 173 8.03 -12.18 -1.13
CA ILE A 173 6.85 -13.04 -0.95
C ILE A 173 5.60 -12.20 -0.74
N VAL A 174 5.68 -11.12 0.05
CA VAL A 174 4.56 -10.18 0.23
C VAL A 174 4.24 -9.45 -1.08
N ARG A 175 5.25 -9.08 -1.85
CA ARG A 175 5.10 -8.35 -3.11
C ARG A 175 6.24 -8.68 -4.08
N LEU A 176 5.93 -9.35 -5.17
CA LEU A 176 6.92 -9.84 -6.13
C LEU A 176 7.86 -8.75 -6.67
N HIS A 177 7.38 -7.53 -6.89
CA HIS A 177 8.21 -6.38 -7.32
C HIS A 177 9.44 -6.14 -6.45
N ASN A 178 9.37 -6.50 -5.17
CA ASN A 178 10.47 -6.32 -4.23
C ASN A 178 11.68 -7.21 -4.53
N ALA A 179 11.55 -8.20 -5.44
CA ALA A 179 12.69 -8.94 -5.96
C ALA A 179 13.78 -8.02 -6.51
N VAL A 180 13.43 -6.81 -6.96
CA VAL A 180 14.39 -5.78 -7.39
C VAL A 180 15.39 -5.45 -6.28
N PHE A 181 14.99 -5.45 -5.00
CA PHE A 181 15.91 -5.23 -3.87
C PHE A 181 16.89 -6.39 -3.69
N CYS A 182 16.43 -7.64 -3.90
CA CYS A 182 17.31 -8.81 -3.92
C CYS A 182 18.36 -8.67 -5.03
N LEU A 183 17.93 -8.36 -6.26
CA LEU A 183 18.82 -8.18 -7.40
C LEU A 183 19.79 -7.01 -7.20
N ALA A 184 19.31 -5.89 -6.66
CA ALA A 184 20.14 -4.73 -6.36
C ALA A 184 21.22 -5.05 -5.32
N LEU A 185 20.88 -5.80 -4.26
CA LEU A 185 21.83 -6.24 -3.26
C LEU A 185 22.88 -7.18 -3.84
N LEU A 186 22.48 -8.15 -4.67
CA LEU A 186 23.43 -9.02 -5.39
C LEU A 186 24.36 -8.21 -6.28
N ALA A 187 23.83 -7.25 -7.06
CA ALA A 187 24.62 -6.37 -7.93
C ALA A 187 25.67 -5.57 -7.12
N VAL A 188 25.28 -5.03 -5.97
CA VAL A 188 26.22 -4.34 -5.05
C VAL A 188 27.35 -5.29 -4.59
N TRP A 189 27.02 -6.52 -4.19
CA TRP A 189 28.04 -7.47 -3.72
C TRP A 189 28.93 -8.02 -4.85
N VAL A 190 28.38 -8.18 -6.06
CA VAL A 190 29.18 -8.48 -7.26
C VAL A 190 30.18 -7.35 -7.55
N GLY A 191 29.70 -6.10 -7.57
CA GLY A 191 30.55 -4.93 -7.77
C GLY A 191 31.65 -4.78 -6.71
N GLN A 192 31.39 -5.24 -5.47
CA GLN A 192 32.33 -5.27 -4.36
C GLN A 192 33.22 -6.55 -4.36
N ARG A 193 33.03 -7.47 -5.31
CA ARG A 193 33.73 -8.78 -5.41
C ARG A 193 33.62 -9.63 -4.14
N ARG A 194 32.49 -9.55 -3.41
CA ARG A 194 32.23 -10.31 -2.17
C ARG A 194 31.65 -11.69 -2.46
N TRP A 195 32.38 -12.54 -3.13
CA TRP A 195 31.88 -13.83 -3.66
C TRP A 195 31.30 -14.78 -2.60
N ARG A 196 31.89 -14.83 -1.38
CA ARG A 196 31.37 -15.68 -0.30
C ARG A 196 30.01 -15.17 0.19
N VAL A 197 29.85 -13.86 0.32
CA VAL A 197 28.59 -13.22 0.72
C VAL A 197 27.52 -13.45 -0.35
N LEU A 198 27.93 -13.36 -1.61
CA LEU A 198 27.05 -13.63 -2.75
C LEU A 198 26.55 -15.09 -2.74
N ALA A 199 27.42 -16.06 -2.47
CA ALA A 199 27.04 -17.47 -2.38
C ALA A 199 26.04 -17.71 -1.23
N ASP A 200 26.31 -17.18 -0.02
CA ASP A 200 25.37 -17.26 1.09
C ASP A 200 24.00 -16.64 0.75
N ALA A 201 24.00 -15.49 0.08
CA ALA A 201 22.77 -14.81 -0.33
C ALA A 201 21.98 -15.59 -1.37
N LEU A 202 22.66 -16.20 -2.36
CA LEU A 202 21.98 -17.03 -3.39
C LEU A 202 21.31 -18.25 -2.77
N VAL A 203 21.92 -18.87 -1.76
CA VAL A 203 21.30 -19.97 -1.02
C VAL A 203 20.03 -19.49 -0.30
N VAL A 204 20.11 -18.36 0.42
CA VAL A 204 18.95 -17.78 1.14
C VAL A 204 17.84 -17.37 0.17
N MET A 205 18.20 -16.75 -0.94
CA MET A 205 17.23 -16.32 -1.96
C MET A 205 16.61 -17.51 -2.69
N GLY A 206 17.37 -18.58 -2.90
CA GLY A 206 16.85 -19.86 -3.39
C GLY A 206 15.82 -20.46 -2.44
N ALA A 207 16.11 -20.45 -1.13
CA ALA A 207 15.15 -20.89 -0.10
C ALA A 207 13.91 -19.98 -0.07
N GLY A 208 14.08 -18.67 -0.22
CA GLY A 208 12.97 -17.72 -0.31
C GLY A 208 12.10 -17.93 -1.55
N ALA A 209 12.71 -18.22 -2.69
CA ALA A 209 11.98 -18.58 -3.92
C ALA A 209 11.21 -19.90 -3.74
N LEU A 210 11.83 -20.91 -3.11
CA LEU A 210 11.14 -22.16 -2.78
C LEU A 210 9.95 -21.92 -1.84
N ALA A 211 10.10 -21.07 -0.83
CA ALA A 211 9.01 -20.70 0.07
C ALA A 211 7.84 -20.04 -0.68
N LEU A 212 8.12 -19.11 -1.62
CA LEU A 212 7.11 -18.52 -2.50
C LEU A 212 6.41 -19.59 -3.34
N GLY A 213 7.18 -20.46 -4.00
CA GLY A 213 6.63 -21.54 -4.81
C GLY A 213 5.78 -22.52 -3.99
N THR A 214 6.20 -22.83 -2.74
CA THR A 214 5.44 -23.68 -1.82
C THR A 214 4.13 -22.99 -1.40
N LEU A 215 4.16 -21.71 -1.08
CA LEU A 215 2.95 -20.94 -0.77
C LEU A 215 1.97 -20.98 -1.95
N ASP A 216 2.44 -20.73 -3.16
CA ASP A 216 1.61 -20.79 -4.36
C ASP A 216 1.05 -22.21 -4.60
N LYS A 217 1.87 -23.24 -4.42
CA LYS A 217 1.42 -24.64 -4.55
C LYS A 217 0.31 -24.98 -3.57
N LEU A 218 0.41 -24.50 -2.33
CA LEU A 218 -0.60 -24.75 -1.29
C LEU A 218 -1.88 -23.94 -1.49
N THR A 219 -1.78 -22.74 -2.07
CA THR A 219 -2.93 -21.82 -2.17
C THR A 219 -3.57 -21.84 -3.56
N TRP A 220 -2.81 -22.07 -4.62
CA TRP A 220 -3.26 -22.04 -6.01
C TRP A 220 -3.21 -23.39 -6.74
N GLY A 221 -2.51 -24.36 -6.17
CA GLY A 221 -2.34 -25.69 -6.76
C GLY A 221 -1.10 -25.86 -7.64
N ASP A 222 -0.48 -24.77 -8.10
CA ASP A 222 0.69 -24.80 -8.98
C ASP A 222 1.88 -24.03 -8.38
N TRP A 223 3.11 -24.54 -8.66
CA TRP A 223 4.34 -23.89 -8.23
C TRP A 223 4.53 -22.55 -8.95
N PHE A 224 4.84 -21.48 -8.21
CA PHE A 224 5.13 -20.15 -8.73
C PHE A 224 3.99 -19.52 -9.57
N GLN A 225 2.75 -19.98 -9.40
CA GLN A 225 1.62 -19.50 -10.19
C GLN A 225 1.47 -17.98 -10.13
N SER A 226 1.50 -17.40 -8.93
CA SER A 226 1.34 -15.95 -8.76
C SER A 226 2.45 -15.17 -9.45
N ALA A 227 3.70 -15.66 -9.38
CA ALA A 227 4.83 -15.03 -10.02
C ALA A 227 4.74 -15.11 -11.56
N VAL A 228 4.42 -16.27 -12.10
CA VAL A 228 4.30 -16.49 -13.55
C VAL A 228 3.19 -15.63 -14.15
N LEU A 229 2.00 -15.65 -13.55
CA LEU A 229 0.86 -14.88 -14.06
C LEU A 229 1.09 -13.37 -13.91
N TYR A 230 1.69 -12.94 -12.79
CA TYR A 230 2.02 -11.53 -12.60
C TYR A 230 3.05 -11.03 -13.62
N LEU A 231 4.12 -11.79 -13.87
CA LEU A 231 5.12 -11.43 -14.89
C LEU A 231 4.50 -11.43 -16.30
N ARG A 232 3.64 -12.39 -16.61
CA ARG A 232 2.91 -12.42 -17.88
C ARG A 232 2.01 -11.20 -18.05
N PHE A 233 1.24 -10.84 -17.03
CA PHE A 233 0.42 -9.62 -17.03
C PHE A 233 1.27 -8.36 -17.25
N THR A 234 2.38 -8.24 -16.51
CA THR A 234 3.21 -7.02 -16.54
C THR A 234 3.99 -6.87 -17.86
N PHE A 235 4.61 -7.94 -18.35
CA PHE A 235 5.54 -7.84 -19.47
C PHE A 235 4.96 -8.27 -20.82
N VAL A 236 4.04 -9.21 -20.84
CA VAL A 236 3.41 -9.70 -22.08
C VAL A 236 2.18 -8.88 -22.41
N MET A 237 1.26 -8.74 -21.46
CA MET A 237 0.04 -7.93 -21.63
C MET A 237 0.28 -6.43 -21.42
N ARG A 238 1.44 -6.01 -20.90
CA ARG A 238 1.81 -4.61 -20.59
C ARG A 238 0.76 -3.92 -19.70
N GLY A 239 0.18 -4.66 -18.75
CA GLY A 239 -0.87 -4.17 -17.87
C GLY A 239 -2.29 -4.25 -18.45
N GLY A 240 -2.44 -4.69 -19.69
CA GLY A 240 -3.74 -4.84 -20.34
C GLY A 240 -4.50 -3.53 -20.54
N PRO A 241 -5.79 -3.59 -20.90
CA PRO A 241 -6.62 -2.41 -21.13
C PRO A 241 -6.92 -1.59 -19.86
N VAL A 242 -6.55 -2.12 -18.69
CA VAL A 242 -6.90 -1.54 -17.37
C VAL A 242 -5.89 -0.49 -16.91
N THR A 243 -4.64 -0.53 -17.40
CA THR A 243 -3.57 0.36 -16.93
C THR A 243 -2.93 1.07 -18.12
N GLY A 244 -3.18 2.36 -18.24
CA GLY A 244 -2.56 3.18 -19.28
C GLY A 244 -1.06 3.37 -19.07
N ASP A 245 -0.36 3.82 -20.11
CA ASP A 245 1.05 4.23 -20.05
C ASP A 245 1.18 5.57 -19.29
N SER A 246 2.08 5.60 -18.32
CA SER A 246 2.42 6.81 -17.58
C SER A 246 3.75 7.40 -18.06
N PRO A 247 3.91 8.74 -18.08
CA PRO A 247 5.14 9.38 -18.54
C PRO A 247 6.35 8.98 -17.70
N ALA A 248 7.56 9.09 -18.28
CA ALA A 248 8.80 8.79 -17.55
C ALA A 248 8.98 9.70 -16.32
N THR A 249 8.48 10.94 -16.37
CA THR A 249 8.56 11.93 -15.30
C THR A 249 7.57 11.69 -14.15
N TYR A 250 6.64 10.74 -14.28
CA TYR A 250 5.55 10.48 -13.36
C TYR A 250 5.93 10.54 -11.88
N TYR A 251 6.94 9.77 -11.45
CA TYR A 251 7.31 9.74 -10.03
C TYR A 251 7.92 11.06 -9.54
N LEU A 252 8.67 11.76 -10.38
CA LEU A 252 9.20 13.09 -10.04
C LEU A 252 8.07 14.09 -9.84
N GLU A 253 7.08 14.06 -10.73
CA GLU A 253 5.88 14.89 -10.60
C GLU A 253 5.07 14.56 -9.35
N MET A 254 4.87 13.28 -9.04
CA MET A 254 4.14 12.86 -7.85
C MET A 254 4.82 13.32 -6.57
N PHE A 255 6.14 13.14 -6.46
CA PHE A 255 6.90 13.64 -5.31
C PHE A 255 6.86 15.18 -5.21
N ALA A 256 6.99 15.87 -6.36
CA ALA A 256 6.95 17.33 -6.40
C ALA A 256 5.56 17.89 -6.07
N ARG A 257 4.47 17.20 -6.39
CA ARG A 257 3.10 17.62 -6.07
C ARG A 257 2.73 17.30 -4.63
N SER A 258 2.99 16.07 -4.19
CA SER A 258 2.50 15.58 -2.90
C SER A 258 3.30 16.07 -1.69
N MET A 259 4.59 16.36 -1.86
CA MET A 259 5.48 16.84 -0.78
C MET A 259 6.66 17.67 -1.31
N PRO A 260 6.43 18.83 -1.98
CA PRO A 260 7.46 19.56 -2.74
C PRO A 260 8.69 19.95 -1.90
N LEU A 261 8.48 20.53 -0.73
CA LEU A 261 9.57 20.97 0.14
C LEU A 261 10.36 19.80 0.72
N VAL A 262 9.68 18.74 1.17
CA VAL A 262 10.34 17.51 1.65
C VAL A 262 11.16 16.89 0.53
N THR A 263 10.60 16.80 -0.68
CA THR A 263 11.30 16.23 -1.85
C THR A 263 12.58 17.01 -2.16
N ALA A 264 12.50 18.33 -2.23
CA ALA A 264 13.67 19.17 -2.55
C ALA A 264 14.77 19.04 -1.48
N VAL A 265 14.42 19.18 -0.21
CA VAL A 265 15.39 19.13 0.90
C VAL A 265 15.94 17.72 1.08
N ALA A 266 15.09 16.69 1.11
CA ALA A 266 15.54 15.31 1.28
C ALA A 266 16.41 14.82 0.11
N ALA A 267 16.06 15.19 -1.14
CA ALA A 267 16.87 14.84 -2.32
C ALA A 267 18.25 15.50 -2.27
N ALA A 268 18.34 16.79 -1.96
CA ALA A 268 19.62 17.49 -1.84
C ALA A 268 20.52 16.85 -0.75
N LEU A 269 19.95 16.53 0.39
CA LEU A 269 20.65 15.84 1.49
C LEU A 269 21.02 14.40 1.11
N ALA A 270 20.15 13.66 0.44
CA ALA A 270 20.43 12.30 -0.02
C ALA A 270 21.57 12.26 -1.01
N ILE A 271 21.70 13.25 -1.92
CA ILE A 271 22.84 13.39 -2.84
C ILE A 271 24.15 13.52 -2.03
N ALA A 272 24.18 14.35 -0.99
CA ALA A 272 25.35 14.42 -0.11
C ALA A 272 25.62 13.08 0.58
N GLY A 273 24.56 12.34 0.96
CA GLY A 273 24.65 11.01 1.58
C GLY A 273 25.28 9.94 0.68
N VAL A 274 25.21 10.08 -0.65
CA VAL A 274 25.86 9.16 -1.61
C VAL A 274 27.36 9.07 -1.37
N LEU A 275 28.00 10.18 -0.97
CA LEU A 275 29.45 10.21 -0.71
C LEU A 275 29.89 9.20 0.36
N ARG A 276 29.01 8.88 1.30
CA ARG A 276 29.30 7.94 2.42
C ARG A 276 28.61 6.59 2.26
N ALA A 277 27.41 6.54 1.68
CA ALA A 277 26.58 5.35 1.59
C ALA A 277 26.31 4.90 0.14
N ARG A 278 27.37 4.74 -0.66
CA ARG A 278 27.30 4.39 -2.09
C ARG A 278 26.48 3.12 -2.36
N SER A 279 26.61 2.09 -1.51
CA SER A 279 25.86 0.84 -1.66
C SER A 279 24.36 1.03 -1.50
N LEU A 280 23.93 1.81 -0.49
CA LEU A 280 22.51 2.14 -0.30
C LEU A 280 22.01 3.00 -1.48
N ALA A 281 22.80 3.99 -1.89
CA ALA A 281 22.44 4.82 -3.05
C ALA A 281 22.29 4.00 -4.34
N ALA A 282 23.17 3.02 -4.57
CA ALA A 282 23.04 2.09 -5.71
C ALA A 282 21.76 1.26 -5.65
N VAL A 283 21.41 0.71 -4.47
CA VAL A 283 20.16 -0.04 -4.27
C VAL A 283 18.95 0.83 -4.56
N VAL A 284 18.90 2.06 -4.02
CA VAL A 284 17.80 3.00 -4.27
C VAL A 284 17.71 3.38 -5.74
N ALA A 285 18.84 3.65 -6.39
CA ALA A 285 18.90 3.99 -7.81
C ALA A 285 18.39 2.84 -8.70
N ILE A 286 18.83 1.60 -8.44
CA ILE A 286 18.36 0.42 -9.19
C ILE A 286 16.84 0.23 -8.99
N PHE A 287 16.35 0.38 -7.77
CA PHE A 287 14.92 0.26 -7.47
C PHE A 287 14.10 1.33 -8.22
N LEU A 288 14.50 2.60 -8.12
CA LEU A 288 13.81 3.68 -8.82
C LEU A 288 13.89 3.51 -10.34
N LEU A 289 15.06 3.19 -10.89
CA LEU A 289 15.24 2.98 -12.33
C LEU A 289 14.32 1.87 -12.84
N ALA A 290 14.24 0.74 -12.12
CA ALA A 290 13.34 -0.36 -12.49
C ALA A 290 11.88 0.11 -12.59
N HIS A 291 11.43 1.01 -11.70
CA HIS A 291 10.08 1.55 -11.73
C HIS A 291 9.89 2.66 -12.78
N PHE A 292 10.94 3.44 -13.08
CA PHE A 292 10.87 4.46 -14.13
C PHE A 292 10.71 3.86 -15.54
N VAL A 293 11.29 2.69 -15.80
CA VAL A 293 11.20 2.03 -17.12
C VAL A 293 9.92 1.23 -17.32
N THR A 294 9.16 0.91 -16.25
CA THR A 294 7.87 0.22 -16.40
C THR A 294 6.81 1.17 -16.96
N PRO A 295 5.97 0.73 -17.91
CA PRO A 295 4.92 1.58 -18.50
C PRO A 295 3.86 1.98 -17.46
N ASN A 296 3.35 1.03 -16.72
CA ASN A 296 2.37 1.25 -15.66
C ASN A 296 3.04 1.76 -14.39
N LYS A 297 2.61 2.92 -13.92
CA LYS A 297 3.13 3.56 -12.73
C LYS A 297 2.00 3.93 -11.77
N ALA A 298 2.27 3.76 -10.47
CA ALA A 298 1.43 4.30 -9.41
C ALA A 298 2.34 4.80 -8.27
N TYR A 299 1.99 5.92 -7.67
CA TYR A 299 2.83 6.54 -6.62
C TYR A 299 3.15 5.58 -5.48
N ARG A 300 2.18 4.75 -5.08
CA ARG A 300 2.35 3.73 -4.05
C ARG A 300 3.51 2.75 -4.33
N TYR A 301 3.84 2.46 -5.59
CA TYR A 301 4.93 1.53 -5.93
C TYR A 301 6.29 1.98 -5.40
N VAL A 302 6.50 3.29 -5.25
CA VAL A 302 7.76 3.87 -4.79
C VAL A 302 7.73 4.37 -3.34
N ILE A 303 6.66 4.11 -2.60
CA ILE A 303 6.54 4.50 -1.17
C ILE A 303 7.71 3.97 -0.34
N VAL A 304 8.18 2.77 -0.62
CA VAL A 304 9.33 2.17 0.06
C VAL A 304 10.64 2.93 -0.16
N ALA A 305 10.73 3.75 -1.20
CA ALA A 305 11.90 4.62 -1.41
C ALA A 305 11.97 5.75 -0.39
N ILE A 306 10.83 6.20 0.16
CA ILE A 306 10.79 7.33 1.11
C ILE A 306 11.66 7.09 2.35
N PRO A 307 11.53 5.96 3.10
CA PRO A 307 12.41 5.70 4.25
C PRO A 307 13.87 5.50 3.86
N LEU A 308 14.17 5.00 2.65
CA LEU A 308 15.54 4.82 2.15
C LEU A 308 16.18 6.17 1.78
N ILE A 309 15.43 7.05 1.12
CA ILE A 309 15.85 8.42 0.83
C ILE A 309 16.03 9.21 2.13
N GLY A 310 15.13 9.03 3.09
CA GLY A 310 15.25 9.61 4.43
C GLY A 310 16.52 9.16 5.14
N ALA A 311 16.86 7.87 5.09
CA ALA A 311 18.12 7.37 5.64
C ALA A 311 19.35 7.98 4.94
N LEU A 312 19.33 8.09 3.59
CA LEU A 312 20.38 8.78 2.84
C LEU A 312 20.47 10.27 3.22
N ALA A 313 19.35 10.95 3.45
CA ALA A 313 19.33 12.35 3.88
C ALA A 313 19.94 12.51 5.27
N GLY A 314 19.64 11.61 6.21
CA GLY A 314 20.28 11.58 7.54
C GLY A 314 21.79 11.36 7.46
N ILE A 315 22.26 10.49 6.56
CA ILE A 315 23.69 10.29 6.28
C ILE A 315 24.29 11.54 5.61
N GLY A 316 23.55 12.21 4.74
CA GLY A 316 23.97 13.46 4.10
C GLY A 316 24.17 14.59 5.10
N LEU A 317 23.30 14.70 6.13
CA LEU A 317 23.49 15.61 7.24
C LEU A 317 24.81 15.35 7.98
N GLN A 318 25.16 14.07 8.19
CA GLN A 318 26.44 13.69 8.79
C GLN A 318 27.63 14.10 7.90
N VAL A 319 27.52 13.91 6.58
CA VAL A 319 28.56 14.35 5.65
C VAL A 319 28.77 15.86 5.69
N ILE A 320 27.67 16.63 5.77
CA ILE A 320 27.73 18.09 5.91
C ILE A 320 28.38 18.48 7.25
N HIS A 321 28.04 17.76 8.33
CA HIS A 321 28.63 17.96 9.65
C HIS A 321 30.13 17.77 9.64
N ASP A 322 30.58 16.64 9.09
CA ASP A 322 31.99 16.23 9.14
C ASP A 322 32.89 17.05 8.18
N ARG A 323 32.37 17.49 7.03
CA ARG A 323 33.18 18.10 5.97
C ARG A 323 33.06 19.61 5.84
N TRP A 324 31.91 20.19 6.26
CA TRP A 324 31.63 21.60 6.02
C TRP A 324 31.41 22.36 7.33
N SER A 325 30.28 22.16 8.01
CA SER A 325 29.98 22.93 9.21
C SER A 325 28.93 22.25 10.11
N PRO A 326 29.20 22.11 11.41
CA PRO A 326 28.20 21.67 12.38
C PRO A 326 26.94 22.57 12.42
N ARG A 327 27.09 23.89 12.23
CA ARG A 327 25.95 24.82 12.21
C ARG A 327 25.07 24.59 10.97
N MET A 328 25.69 24.38 9.80
CA MET A 328 24.94 24.09 8.57
C MET A 328 24.17 22.78 8.67
N SER A 329 24.78 21.73 9.22
CA SER A 329 24.10 20.44 9.38
C SER A 329 22.90 20.52 10.34
N LEU A 330 23.03 21.28 11.43
CA LEU A 330 21.92 21.51 12.36
C LEU A 330 20.79 22.33 11.72
N ALA A 331 21.12 23.40 10.97
CA ALA A 331 20.12 24.19 10.24
C ALA A 331 19.40 23.33 9.17
N ALA A 332 20.16 22.51 8.43
CA ALA A 332 19.59 21.60 7.43
C ALA A 332 18.71 20.51 8.07
N ALA A 333 19.09 19.97 9.24
CA ALA A 333 18.29 19.02 9.98
C ALA A 333 16.98 19.64 10.47
N ALA A 334 17.03 20.86 11.01
CA ALA A 334 15.85 21.63 11.42
C ALA A 334 14.94 21.92 10.22
N LEU A 335 15.49 22.32 9.08
CA LEU A 335 14.75 22.56 7.84
C LEU A 335 14.06 21.27 7.36
N LEU A 336 14.77 20.13 7.34
CA LEU A 336 14.19 18.84 6.93
C LEU A 336 13.01 18.46 7.82
N VAL A 337 13.15 18.56 9.15
CA VAL A 337 12.05 18.25 10.08
C VAL A 337 10.90 19.23 9.91
N ALA A 338 11.18 20.54 9.76
CA ALA A 338 10.14 21.55 9.54
C ALA A 338 9.34 21.29 8.26
N THR A 339 9.98 20.92 7.16
CA THR A 339 9.28 20.60 5.91
C THR A 339 8.43 19.33 6.05
N CYS A 340 8.89 18.33 6.82
CA CYS A 340 8.09 17.13 7.11
C CYS A 340 6.86 17.46 7.97
N VAL A 341 7.00 18.31 9.00
CA VAL A 341 5.88 18.78 9.81
C VAL A 341 4.89 19.60 8.97
N TRP A 342 5.38 20.45 8.08
CA TRP A 342 4.52 21.18 7.14
C TRP A 342 3.73 20.24 6.25
N SER A 343 4.40 19.22 5.67
CA SER A 343 3.75 18.20 4.84
C SER A 343 2.68 17.41 5.62
N LEU A 344 2.92 17.13 6.90
CA LEU A 344 1.93 16.51 7.78
C LEU A 344 0.72 17.45 8.01
N ALA A 345 0.97 18.72 8.28
CA ALA A 345 -0.09 19.70 8.54
C ALA A 345 -1.01 19.91 7.33
N THR A 346 -0.49 19.74 6.12
CA THR A 346 -1.24 19.88 4.86
C THR A 346 -1.81 18.54 4.34
N MET A 347 -1.75 17.45 5.11
CA MET A 347 -2.16 16.12 4.66
C MET A 347 -3.65 16.04 4.24
N ARG A 348 -4.55 16.82 4.82
CA ARG A 348 -5.97 16.84 4.44
C ARG A 348 -6.24 17.36 3.02
N THR A 349 -5.31 18.11 2.46
CA THR A 349 -5.38 18.63 1.09
C THR A 349 -4.46 17.87 0.14
N LEU A 350 -3.96 16.70 0.56
CA LEU A 350 -3.07 15.88 -0.23
C LEU A 350 -3.77 15.36 -1.48
N THR A 351 -3.19 15.62 -2.65
CA THR A 351 -3.65 15.08 -3.92
C THR A 351 -2.52 14.30 -4.59
N PHE A 352 -2.85 13.21 -5.23
CA PHE A 352 -1.89 12.41 -5.99
C PHE A 352 -2.01 12.62 -7.51
N GLY A 353 -3.22 12.91 -8.00
CA GLY A 353 -3.46 13.34 -9.38
C GLY A 353 -3.13 12.30 -10.46
N ASP A 354 -3.18 11.00 -10.13
CA ASP A 354 -2.51 9.99 -10.94
C ASP A 354 -3.33 8.75 -11.25
N ILE A 355 -4.61 8.80 -11.14
CA ILE A 355 -5.42 7.59 -11.07
C ILE A 355 -5.77 7.02 -12.44
N GLY A 356 -4.92 7.10 -13.40
CA GLY A 356 -5.12 6.42 -14.68
C GLY A 356 -6.33 6.90 -15.53
N PRO A 357 -6.72 6.19 -16.57
CA PRO A 357 -7.68 6.68 -17.57
C PRO A 357 -9.11 6.86 -17.04
N TYR A 358 -9.47 6.21 -15.94
CA TYR A 358 -10.82 6.29 -15.37
C TYR A 358 -11.02 7.48 -14.43
N GLU A 359 -9.97 8.18 -14.04
CA GLU A 359 -9.97 9.01 -12.85
C GLU A 359 -9.39 10.42 -13.07
N LYS A 360 -9.34 10.88 -14.31
CA LYS A 360 -8.87 12.24 -14.63
C LYS A 360 -9.64 13.33 -13.88
N THR A 361 -10.90 13.08 -13.53
CA THR A 361 -11.74 14.00 -12.76
C THR A 361 -11.31 14.11 -11.30
N ARG A 362 -10.63 13.09 -10.76
CA ARG A 362 -10.16 13.04 -9.36
C ARG A 362 -8.73 13.58 -9.18
N ALA A 363 -8.07 13.97 -10.26
CA ALA A 363 -6.69 14.44 -10.21
C ALA A 363 -6.45 15.65 -9.28
N THR A 364 -7.49 16.41 -8.97
CA THR A 364 -7.45 17.58 -8.08
C THR A 364 -8.10 17.31 -6.72
N ASP A 365 -8.77 16.18 -6.54
CA ASP A 365 -9.47 15.86 -5.31
C ASP A 365 -8.49 15.43 -4.22
N SER A 366 -8.85 15.69 -2.97
CA SER A 366 -8.07 15.23 -1.83
C SER A 366 -8.15 13.70 -1.70
N ALA A 367 -7.01 13.08 -1.41
CA ALA A 367 -6.96 11.66 -1.08
C ALA A 367 -7.59 11.35 0.30
N PHE A 368 -7.75 12.38 1.14
CA PHE A 368 -8.32 12.23 2.48
C PHE A 368 -9.82 11.94 2.40
N ASP A 369 -10.24 10.84 3.01
CA ASP A 369 -11.62 10.35 3.10
C ASP A 369 -12.33 10.20 1.74
N ASP A 370 -11.55 9.99 0.67
CA ASP A 370 -12.05 9.81 -0.68
C ASP A 370 -12.92 8.55 -0.77
N VAL A 371 -14.18 8.71 -1.21
CA VAL A 371 -15.24 7.67 -1.16
C VAL A 371 -15.60 7.21 0.27
N GLY A 372 -14.99 7.76 1.30
CA GLY A 372 -15.26 7.41 2.70
C GLY A 372 -16.74 7.49 3.09
N PRO A 373 -17.49 8.53 2.70
CA PRO A 373 -18.93 8.60 2.94
C PRO A 373 -19.71 7.38 2.41
N VAL A 374 -19.41 6.93 1.19
CA VAL A 374 -20.06 5.74 0.62
C VAL A 374 -19.71 4.49 1.42
N ASN A 375 -18.45 4.35 1.83
CA ASN A 375 -18.01 3.22 2.64
C ASN A 375 -18.69 3.17 4.02
N ARG A 376 -18.91 4.32 4.65
CA ARG A 376 -19.70 4.41 5.89
C ARG A 376 -21.16 4.03 5.67
N LEU A 377 -21.75 4.44 4.53
CA LEU A 377 -23.10 4.02 4.17
C LEU A 377 -23.21 2.52 3.85
N LEU A 378 -22.17 1.86 3.32
CA LEU A 378 -22.13 0.41 3.20
C LEU A 378 -22.26 -0.27 4.57
N ILE A 379 -21.55 0.22 5.59
CA ILE A 379 -21.64 -0.28 6.95
C ILE A 379 -23.05 -0.05 7.55
N VAL A 380 -23.65 1.11 7.31
CA VAL A 380 -25.02 1.40 7.75
C VAL A 380 -26.03 0.47 7.06
N ALA A 381 -25.85 0.24 5.75
CA ALA A 381 -26.70 -0.66 4.97
C ALA A 381 -26.62 -2.10 5.52
N SER A 382 -25.43 -2.60 5.88
CA SER A 382 -25.25 -3.94 6.41
C SER A 382 -26.05 -4.21 7.69
N ARG A 383 -26.37 -3.17 8.45
CA ARG A 383 -27.12 -3.24 9.71
C ARG A 383 -28.63 -3.18 9.51
N GLN A 384 -29.12 -2.99 8.28
CA GLN A 384 -30.56 -2.97 8.02
C GLN A 384 -31.13 -4.41 8.06
N PRO A 385 -32.13 -4.69 8.92
CA PRO A 385 -32.58 -6.06 9.15
C PRO A 385 -33.25 -6.69 7.92
N ASP A 386 -33.91 -5.87 7.12
CA ASP A 386 -34.66 -6.27 5.92
C ASP A 386 -33.88 -6.12 4.60
N LEU A 387 -32.57 -5.81 4.68
CA LEU A 387 -31.75 -5.69 3.49
C LEU A 387 -31.60 -7.06 2.80
N CYS A 388 -31.98 -7.13 1.51
CA CYS A 388 -31.88 -8.31 0.68
C CYS A 388 -30.99 -8.11 -0.57
N GLY A 389 -30.66 -6.87 -0.90
CA GLY A 389 -29.70 -6.48 -1.92
C GLY A 389 -29.45 -4.97 -1.88
N LEU A 390 -28.27 -4.56 -2.27
CA LEU A 390 -27.83 -3.16 -2.31
C LEU A 390 -27.31 -2.80 -3.70
N ARG A 391 -27.70 -1.65 -4.22
CA ARG A 391 -27.10 -1.07 -5.43
C ARG A 391 -26.41 0.25 -5.09
N VAL A 392 -25.17 0.41 -5.56
CA VAL A 392 -24.40 1.66 -5.47
C VAL A 392 -24.43 2.34 -6.85
N GLU A 393 -25.08 3.50 -6.94
CA GLU A 393 -25.25 4.22 -8.20
C GLU A 393 -24.21 5.32 -8.42
N THR A 394 -23.50 5.69 -7.37
CA THR A 394 -22.59 6.85 -7.37
C THR A 394 -21.15 6.51 -7.76
N HIS A 395 -20.74 5.26 -7.54
CA HIS A 395 -19.37 4.81 -7.77
C HIS A 395 -19.35 3.42 -8.38
N HIS A 396 -18.31 3.16 -9.16
CA HIS A 396 -18.01 1.81 -9.64
C HIS A 396 -17.56 0.92 -8.47
N LEU A 397 -17.93 -0.38 -8.48
CA LEU A 397 -17.61 -1.29 -7.37
C LEU A 397 -16.11 -1.39 -7.04
N THR A 398 -15.24 -1.18 -8.03
CA THR A 398 -13.78 -1.18 -7.79
C THR A 398 -13.28 -0.04 -6.91
N TRP A 399 -14.07 1.02 -6.71
CA TRP A 399 -13.68 2.22 -5.96
C TRP A 399 -14.36 2.33 -4.59
N ILE A 400 -15.04 1.29 -4.15
CA ILE A 400 -15.71 1.24 -2.84
C ILE A 400 -15.17 0.08 -2.00
N GLY A 401 -15.54 0.03 -0.72
CA GLY A 401 -15.04 -0.94 0.24
C GLY A 401 -15.49 -2.38 0.08
N GLY A 402 -16.34 -2.68 -0.91
CA GLY A 402 -16.83 -4.04 -1.16
C GLY A 402 -17.48 -4.66 0.06
N TYR A 403 -17.39 -5.97 0.16
CA TYR A 403 -17.92 -6.73 1.31
C TYR A 403 -17.10 -6.55 2.57
N SER A 404 -15.87 -6.10 2.49
CA SER A 404 -15.06 -5.75 3.68
C SER A 404 -15.72 -4.66 4.52
N TYR A 405 -16.52 -3.78 3.90
CA TYR A 405 -17.32 -2.76 4.57
C TYR A 405 -18.80 -3.14 4.65
N PHE A 406 -19.34 -3.77 3.61
CA PHE A 406 -20.75 -4.15 3.55
C PHE A 406 -21.11 -5.32 4.45
N HIS A 407 -20.23 -6.26 4.65
CA HIS A 407 -20.30 -7.39 5.60
C HIS A 407 -21.69 -8.06 5.70
N ARG A 408 -22.34 -8.29 4.57
CA ARG A 408 -23.68 -8.90 4.51
C ARG A 408 -23.74 -9.92 3.38
N SER A 409 -24.33 -11.08 3.63
CA SER A 409 -24.57 -12.09 2.59
C SER A 409 -25.78 -11.68 1.73
N ALA A 410 -25.64 -10.60 0.97
CA ALA A 410 -26.64 -10.08 0.04
C ALA A 410 -25.93 -9.53 -1.22
N PRO A 411 -26.54 -9.58 -2.41
CA PRO A 411 -25.94 -9.05 -3.62
C PRO A 411 -25.59 -7.55 -3.51
N LEU A 412 -24.43 -7.18 -4.04
CA LEU A 412 -23.95 -5.81 -4.14
C LEU A 412 -23.79 -5.45 -5.62
N TYR A 413 -24.64 -4.56 -6.12
CA TYR A 413 -24.69 -4.16 -7.52
C TYR A 413 -24.06 -2.79 -7.75
N SER A 414 -23.52 -2.56 -8.96
CA SER A 414 -23.10 -1.24 -9.44
C SER A 414 -24.23 -0.54 -10.22
N ALA A 415 -23.99 0.70 -10.62
CA ALA A 415 -24.86 1.45 -11.51
C ALA A 415 -25.11 0.75 -12.86
N ALA A 416 -24.15 -0.05 -13.34
CA ALA A 416 -24.29 -0.86 -14.57
C ALA A 416 -25.04 -2.18 -14.34
N GLY A 417 -25.47 -2.47 -13.11
CA GLY A 417 -26.23 -3.67 -12.75
C GLY A 417 -27.73 -3.57 -13.07
N PRO A 418 -28.53 -4.47 -12.47
CA PRO A 418 -29.97 -4.56 -12.75
C PRO A 418 -30.73 -3.25 -12.50
N ASP A 419 -31.77 -2.99 -13.28
CA ASP A 419 -32.61 -1.81 -13.12
C ASP A 419 -33.35 -1.79 -11.78
N ARG A 420 -33.80 -0.59 -11.34
CA ARG A 420 -34.55 -0.41 -10.10
C ARG A 420 -35.86 -1.19 -10.05
N SER A 421 -36.43 -1.50 -11.20
CA SER A 421 -37.67 -2.30 -11.34
C SER A 421 -37.45 -3.81 -11.23
N SER A 422 -36.21 -4.28 -11.18
CA SER A 422 -35.86 -5.72 -11.16
C SER A 422 -36.32 -6.49 -9.94
N GLY A 423 -36.51 -5.79 -8.81
CA GLY A 423 -36.81 -6.43 -7.53
C GLY A 423 -35.66 -7.22 -6.92
N LEU A 424 -34.44 -7.10 -7.46
CA LEU A 424 -33.26 -7.84 -7.01
C LEU A 424 -32.57 -7.20 -5.80
N TYR A 425 -32.93 -5.96 -5.48
CA TYR A 425 -32.41 -5.22 -4.33
C TYR A 425 -33.48 -4.26 -3.81
N ASN A 426 -33.42 -3.97 -2.51
CA ASN A 426 -34.37 -3.09 -1.84
C ASN A 426 -33.71 -1.84 -1.22
N PHE A 427 -32.39 -1.71 -1.33
CA PHE A 427 -31.65 -0.51 -0.92
C PHE A 427 -30.76 0.02 -2.04
N ILE A 428 -30.57 1.36 -2.05
CA ILE A 428 -29.67 2.05 -2.99
C ILE A 428 -28.83 3.09 -2.25
N ILE A 429 -27.60 3.32 -2.72
CA ILE A 429 -26.78 4.48 -2.37
C ILE A 429 -26.76 5.41 -3.59
N THR A 430 -27.26 6.64 -3.39
CA THR A 430 -27.39 7.67 -4.43
C THR A 430 -26.78 9.00 -3.98
N SER A 431 -26.71 9.98 -4.87
CA SER A 431 -26.45 11.37 -4.47
C SER A 431 -27.66 11.98 -3.75
N THR A 432 -27.44 13.06 -3.00
CA THR A 432 -28.52 13.82 -2.32
C THR A 432 -29.55 14.42 -3.27
N ALA A 433 -29.19 14.67 -4.54
CA ALA A 433 -30.09 15.19 -5.56
C ALA A 433 -31.17 14.18 -6.01
N GLU A 434 -30.96 12.89 -5.79
CA GLU A 434 -31.91 11.83 -6.12
C GLU A 434 -33.01 11.76 -5.05
N THR A 435 -34.25 11.53 -5.46
CA THR A 435 -35.41 11.50 -4.55
C THR A 435 -36.13 10.15 -4.47
N ALA A 436 -35.71 9.15 -5.27
CA ALA A 436 -36.36 7.84 -5.28
C ALA A 436 -36.10 7.07 -3.96
N GLY A 437 -37.19 6.57 -3.37
CA GLY A 437 -37.13 5.80 -2.12
C GLY A 437 -37.05 6.65 -0.84
N ASN A 438 -37.18 5.99 0.31
CA ASN A 438 -37.16 6.63 1.61
C ASN A 438 -35.71 6.75 2.13
N PRO A 439 -35.24 7.94 2.54
CA PRO A 439 -33.90 8.09 3.11
C PRO A 439 -33.78 7.35 4.45
N VAL A 440 -32.66 6.66 4.64
CA VAL A 440 -32.33 5.91 5.86
C VAL A 440 -31.15 6.55 6.59
N ALA A 441 -30.14 6.97 5.83
CA ALA A 441 -28.96 7.66 6.35
C ALA A 441 -28.35 8.52 5.24
N ASP A 442 -27.64 9.58 5.63
CA ASP A 442 -26.88 10.44 4.72
C ASP A 442 -25.46 10.65 5.25
N ASP A 443 -24.52 10.81 4.34
CA ASP A 443 -23.12 11.13 4.63
C ASP A 443 -22.45 11.78 3.41
N GLY A 444 -21.78 12.90 3.60
CA GLY A 444 -20.91 13.53 2.61
C GLY A 444 -21.52 13.79 1.23
N GLY A 445 -22.83 14.07 1.14
CA GLY A 445 -23.51 14.30 -0.13
C GLY A 445 -24.09 13.02 -0.78
N PHE A 446 -24.03 11.88 -0.08
CA PHE A 446 -24.62 10.61 -0.50
C PHE A 446 -25.71 10.18 0.48
N VAL A 447 -26.67 9.40 0.00
CA VAL A 447 -27.83 8.95 0.79
C VAL A 447 -28.07 7.47 0.55
N LEU A 448 -28.15 6.72 1.65
CA LEU A 448 -28.71 5.37 1.64
C LEU A 448 -30.24 5.47 1.67
N ARG A 449 -30.91 4.88 0.69
CA ARG A 449 -32.36 4.90 0.55
C ARG A 449 -32.93 3.50 0.49
N ARG A 450 -34.13 3.32 1.09
CA ARG A 450 -34.94 2.14 0.96
C ARG A 450 -35.94 2.35 -0.19
N LEU A 451 -35.95 1.44 -1.16
CA LEU A 451 -36.88 1.47 -2.31
C LEU A 451 -38.24 0.85 -2.02
N GLY A 452 -38.27 -0.21 -1.22
CA GLY A 452 -39.51 -0.92 -0.89
C GLY A 452 -39.35 -1.79 0.36
N ALA A 453 -40.48 -2.25 0.90
CA ALA A 453 -40.54 -3.25 1.95
C ALA A 453 -40.91 -4.60 1.34
N GLY A 454 -40.10 -5.62 1.56
CA GLY A 454 -40.35 -6.97 1.11
C GLY A 454 -39.09 -7.72 0.71
N PRO A 455 -39.20 -9.05 0.55
CA PRO A 455 -38.06 -9.87 0.12
C PRO A 455 -37.72 -9.54 -1.34
N CYS A 456 -36.43 -9.54 -1.64
CA CYS A 456 -35.96 -9.44 -3.03
C CYS A 456 -36.23 -10.75 -3.78
N THR A 457 -36.37 -10.65 -5.10
CA THR A 457 -36.29 -11.81 -5.97
C THR A 457 -34.87 -12.38 -5.92
N PRO A 458 -34.68 -13.68 -5.69
CA PRO A 458 -33.34 -14.26 -5.77
C PRO A 458 -32.72 -14.05 -7.16
N ASP A 459 -31.44 -13.68 -7.18
CA ASP A 459 -30.66 -13.54 -8.42
C ASP A 459 -29.67 -14.70 -8.58
N PRO A 460 -30.04 -15.78 -9.28
CA PRO A 460 -29.15 -16.91 -9.52
C PRO A 460 -28.01 -16.57 -10.49
N SER A 461 -28.08 -15.43 -11.17
CA SER A 461 -27.06 -14.95 -12.08
C SER A 461 -26.06 -13.97 -11.44
N TYR A 462 -26.23 -13.68 -10.13
CA TYR A 462 -25.32 -12.77 -9.44
C TYR A 462 -23.89 -13.25 -9.50
N ASP A 463 -23.04 -12.42 -10.09
CA ASP A 463 -21.61 -12.68 -10.24
C ASP A 463 -20.81 -11.69 -9.38
N PRO A 464 -20.08 -12.15 -8.36
CA PRO A 464 -19.26 -11.28 -7.52
C PRO A 464 -17.94 -10.86 -8.18
N ARG A 465 -17.64 -11.27 -9.43
CA ARG A 465 -16.42 -10.89 -10.13
C ARG A 465 -16.47 -9.41 -10.51
N LEU A 466 -15.34 -8.75 -10.29
CA LEU A 466 -15.20 -7.34 -10.68
C LEU A 466 -15.16 -7.21 -12.21
N PRO A 467 -15.66 -6.09 -12.77
CA PRO A 467 -15.57 -5.80 -14.19
C PRO A 467 -14.13 -5.92 -14.74
N GLY A 468 -14.01 -6.36 -15.99
CA GLY A 468 -12.70 -6.61 -16.63
C GLY A 468 -12.05 -7.96 -16.30
N TYR A 469 -12.67 -8.77 -15.43
CA TYR A 469 -12.15 -10.09 -15.06
C TYR A 469 -11.99 -11.00 -16.28
N ASP A 470 -13.03 -11.11 -17.11
CA ASP A 470 -13.00 -12.02 -18.27
C ASP A 470 -12.07 -11.54 -19.38
N ASP A 471 -11.93 -10.23 -19.59
CA ASP A 471 -10.97 -9.65 -20.55
C ASP A 471 -9.54 -10.00 -20.17
N ILE A 472 -9.21 -9.86 -18.87
CA ILE A 472 -7.87 -10.20 -18.37
C ILE A 472 -7.65 -11.71 -18.43
N ARG A 473 -8.66 -12.53 -18.09
CA ARG A 473 -8.60 -13.99 -18.18
C ARG A 473 -8.28 -14.43 -19.61
N GLN A 474 -8.99 -13.88 -20.58
CA GLN A 474 -8.78 -14.17 -22.00
C GLN A 474 -7.37 -13.72 -22.45
N GLY A 475 -6.94 -12.52 -22.07
CA GLY A 475 -5.60 -12.01 -22.38
C GLY A 475 -4.47 -12.85 -21.76
N LEU A 476 -4.71 -13.47 -20.61
CA LEU A 476 -3.76 -14.42 -19.98
C LEU A 476 -3.83 -15.83 -20.61
N GLY A 477 -4.79 -16.11 -21.49
CA GLY A 477 -4.99 -17.43 -22.12
C GLY A 477 -5.48 -18.47 -21.11
N ARG A 478 -6.38 -18.07 -20.23
CA ARG A 478 -6.99 -18.88 -19.16
C ARG A 478 -8.50 -19.07 -19.34
#